data_a89d4aade3bfb8ce53428522592b0988
#
_entry.id   a89d4aade3bfb8ce53428522592b0988
#
_cell.length_a   1.000
_cell.length_b   1.000
_cell.length_c   1.000
_cell.angle_alpha   90.00
_cell.angle_beta   90.00
_cell.angle_gamma   90.00
#
_symmetry.space_group_name_H-M   'P 1'
#
loop_
_entity.id
_entity.type
_entity.pdbx_description
1 polymer ?
#
loop_
_entity_poly.entity_id
_entity_poly.type
_entity_poly.pdbx_seq_one_letter_code
_entity_poly.pdbx_strand_id
1 'polypeptide(L)'
;MEFDYPELYAPLDLEAGKCRLVVAAPKAVVAADNPAQWSHLRVATKYPRLTQAYFAERGVQAECIKLNGAIELAPMLGLCRRIVDLVSTGATLKSNGLVEIETITEVSSRLVVNRASLKTRASLLTSWIERFQTAVKSGTNAA
;
A
#
# COMPACT_ATOMS: atom_id res chain seq x y z
N MET A 1 -6.47 -2.98 6.27
CA MET A 1 -6.10 -3.77 5.07
C MET A 1 -7.07 -3.50 3.92
N GLU A 2 -6.60 -3.59 2.66
CA GLU A 2 -7.49 -3.40 1.49
C GLU A 2 -8.58 -4.48 1.42
N PHE A 3 -8.22 -5.70 1.77
CA PHE A 3 -9.16 -6.82 1.86
C PHE A 3 -9.26 -7.30 3.30
N ASP A 4 -10.47 -7.62 3.72
CA ASP A 4 -10.74 -8.21 5.01
C ASP A 4 -10.89 -9.73 4.83
N TYR A 5 -9.89 -10.47 5.32
CA TYR A 5 -9.86 -11.93 5.29
C TYR A 5 -9.79 -12.47 6.71
N PRO A 6 -10.94 -12.58 7.41
CA PRO A 6 -10.99 -13.02 8.82
C PRO A 6 -10.44 -14.43 9.03
N GLU A 7 -10.43 -15.25 7.99
CA GLU A 7 -9.88 -16.61 7.99
C GLU A 7 -8.35 -16.66 7.92
N LEU A 8 -7.69 -15.53 7.63
CA LEU A 8 -6.23 -15.44 7.55
C LEU A 8 -5.63 -14.89 8.84
N TYR A 9 -4.46 -15.41 9.18
CA TYR A 9 -3.60 -14.94 10.26
C TYR A 9 -2.22 -14.63 9.70
N ALA A 10 -1.65 -13.49 10.05
CA ALA A 10 -0.35 -13.02 9.57
C ALA A 10 0.66 -13.03 10.73
N PRO A 11 1.27 -14.19 11.06
CA PRO A 11 2.15 -14.34 12.21
C PRO A 11 3.50 -13.62 12.05
N LEU A 12 3.98 -13.40 10.84
CA LEU A 12 5.35 -12.97 10.61
C LEU A 12 5.43 -11.94 9.48
N ASP A 13 6.15 -10.84 9.74
CA ASP A 13 6.69 -9.94 8.73
C ASP A 13 7.95 -10.59 8.13
N LEU A 14 7.98 -10.74 6.82
CA LEU A 14 9.13 -11.32 6.12
C LEU A 14 10.25 -10.30 5.86
N GLU A 15 10.02 -9.03 6.21
CA GLU A 15 10.94 -7.90 5.98
C GLU A 15 11.42 -7.75 4.53
N ALA A 16 10.71 -8.36 3.60
CA ALA A 16 10.99 -8.38 2.18
C ALA A 16 9.96 -7.56 1.40
N GLY A 17 10.34 -7.09 0.21
CA GLY A 17 9.44 -6.32 -0.67
C GLY A 17 8.94 -5.02 -0.03
N LYS A 18 9.78 -4.39 0.80
CA LYS A 18 9.45 -3.12 1.47
C LYS A 18 9.13 -2.04 0.46
N CYS A 19 7.98 -1.42 0.62
CA CYS A 19 7.52 -0.30 -0.18
C CYS A 19 6.60 0.60 0.65
N ARG A 20 6.17 1.71 0.09
CA ARG A 20 5.25 2.65 0.74
C ARG A 20 4.00 2.78 -0.10
N LEU A 21 2.84 2.88 0.52
CA LEU A 21 1.63 3.36 -0.13
C LEU A 21 1.62 4.87 0.00
N VAL A 22 1.62 5.58 -1.12
CA VAL A 22 1.78 7.04 -1.13
C VAL A 22 0.69 7.73 -1.92
N VAL A 23 0.41 8.98 -1.57
CA VAL A 23 -0.34 9.92 -2.40
C VAL A 23 0.65 10.63 -3.32
N ALA A 24 0.39 10.65 -4.61
CA ALA A 24 1.22 11.34 -5.58
C ALA A 24 0.37 12.14 -6.59
N ALA A 25 0.97 13.19 -7.17
CA ALA A 25 0.34 14.01 -8.20
C ALA A 25 1.38 14.65 -9.13
N PRO A 26 0.96 15.17 -10.31
CA PRO A 26 1.81 15.99 -11.15
C PRO A 26 2.36 17.21 -10.41
N LYS A 27 3.62 17.57 -10.69
CA LYS A 27 4.26 18.75 -10.07
C LYS A 27 3.42 20.04 -10.14
N ALA A 28 2.78 20.28 -11.28
CA ALA A 28 1.94 21.46 -11.48
C ALA A 28 0.71 21.47 -10.55
N VAL A 29 0.15 20.28 -10.26
CA VAL A 29 -0.95 20.14 -9.31
C VAL A 29 -0.48 20.44 -7.90
N VAL A 30 0.67 19.88 -7.49
CA VAL A 30 1.23 20.07 -6.14
C VAL A 30 1.58 21.54 -5.88
N ALA A 31 2.14 22.24 -6.87
CA ALA A 31 2.50 23.66 -6.75
C ALA A 31 1.30 24.58 -6.52
N ALA A 32 0.11 24.20 -7.02
CA ALA A 32 -1.13 24.97 -6.88
C ALA A 32 -2.05 24.43 -5.77
N ASP A 33 -1.62 23.42 -5.02
CA ASP A 33 -2.46 22.66 -4.10
C ASP A 33 -2.24 23.06 -2.64
N ASN A 34 -3.33 23.02 -1.88
CA ASN A 34 -3.28 23.21 -0.43
C ASN A 34 -4.02 22.05 0.24
N PRO A 35 -3.30 21.08 0.84
CA PRO A 35 -3.91 19.93 1.51
C PRO A 35 -4.93 20.30 2.59
N ALA A 36 -4.76 21.42 3.26
CA ALA A 36 -5.69 21.89 4.28
C ALA A 36 -7.07 22.30 3.72
N GLN A 37 -7.18 22.49 2.42
CA GLN A 37 -8.42 22.86 1.73
C GLN A 37 -9.08 21.68 1.00
N TRP A 38 -8.54 20.47 1.16
CA TRP A 38 -9.14 19.29 0.55
C TRP A 38 -10.45 18.95 1.24
N SER A 39 -11.53 18.90 0.49
CA SER A 39 -12.84 18.46 0.96
C SER A 39 -13.37 17.28 0.14
N HIS A 40 -13.13 17.29 -1.15
CA HIS A 40 -13.49 16.23 -2.09
C HIS A 40 -12.37 16.03 -3.11
N LEU A 41 -11.92 14.78 -3.26
CA LEU A 41 -10.84 14.41 -4.18
C LEU A 41 -11.24 13.25 -5.07
N ARG A 42 -10.86 13.31 -6.35
CA ARG A 42 -10.87 12.14 -7.24
C ARG A 42 -9.47 11.56 -7.33
N VAL A 43 -9.34 10.27 -7.01
CA VAL A 43 -8.05 9.58 -6.84
C VAL A 43 -8.07 8.25 -7.59
N ALA A 44 -7.10 7.99 -8.47
CA ALA A 44 -6.93 6.69 -9.07
C ALA A 44 -6.06 5.79 -8.16
N THR A 45 -6.49 4.56 -7.96
CA THR A 45 -5.80 3.63 -7.08
C THR A 45 -6.19 2.16 -7.35
N LYS A 46 -5.31 1.24 -6.97
CA LYS A 46 -5.62 -0.19 -6.85
C LYS A 46 -6.22 -0.53 -5.48
N TYR A 47 -6.14 0.39 -4.50
CA TYR A 47 -6.43 0.18 -3.08
C TYR A 47 -7.53 1.13 -2.57
N PRO A 48 -8.78 1.03 -3.10
CA PRO A 48 -9.83 2.00 -2.79
C PRO A 48 -10.21 2.05 -1.32
N ARG A 49 -10.26 0.91 -0.61
CA ARG A 49 -10.63 0.89 0.82
C ARG A 49 -9.60 1.62 1.70
N LEU A 50 -8.31 1.32 1.50
CA LEU A 50 -7.22 1.99 2.23
C LEU A 50 -7.20 3.49 1.90
N THR A 51 -7.37 3.85 0.63
CA THR A 51 -7.40 5.23 0.18
C THR A 51 -8.56 6.00 0.81
N GLN A 52 -9.77 5.44 0.78
CA GLN A 52 -10.95 6.08 1.37
C GLN A 52 -10.81 6.23 2.88
N ALA A 53 -10.35 5.20 3.59
CA ALA A 53 -10.13 5.27 5.04
C ALA A 53 -9.12 6.37 5.40
N TYR A 54 -7.99 6.43 4.70
CA TYR A 54 -6.96 7.43 4.90
C TYR A 54 -7.47 8.87 4.75
N PHE A 55 -8.24 9.15 3.70
CA PHE A 55 -8.80 10.48 3.48
C PHE A 55 -9.97 10.79 4.42
N ALA A 56 -10.80 9.79 4.75
CA ALA A 56 -11.92 9.97 5.70
C ALA A 56 -11.43 10.36 7.10
N GLU A 57 -10.32 9.78 7.58
CA GLU A 57 -9.70 10.16 8.85
C GLU A 57 -9.25 11.63 8.89
N ARG A 58 -9.08 12.26 7.73
CA ARG A 58 -8.72 13.69 7.55
C ARG A 58 -9.91 14.58 7.19
N GLY A 59 -11.13 14.02 7.23
CA GLY A 59 -12.34 14.74 6.86
C GLY A 59 -12.48 15.00 5.35
N VAL A 60 -11.74 14.27 4.52
CA VAL A 60 -11.75 14.43 3.06
C VAL A 60 -12.52 13.28 2.41
N GLN A 61 -13.46 13.60 1.53
CA GLN A 61 -14.17 12.62 0.73
C GLN A 61 -13.36 12.23 -0.51
N ALA A 62 -12.92 10.97 -0.59
CA ALA A 62 -12.19 10.45 -1.74
C ALA A 62 -13.09 9.61 -2.66
N GLU A 63 -13.33 10.10 -3.88
CA GLU A 63 -13.90 9.32 -4.98
C GLU A 63 -12.79 8.51 -5.64
N CYS A 64 -12.80 7.18 -5.42
CA CYS A 64 -11.75 6.32 -5.93
C CYS A 64 -12.11 5.74 -7.31
N ILE A 65 -11.24 5.99 -8.30
CA ILE A 65 -11.23 5.31 -9.59
C ILE A 65 -10.35 4.07 -9.44
N LYS A 66 -10.98 2.91 -9.38
CA LYS A 66 -10.24 1.64 -9.24
C LYS A 66 -9.59 1.25 -10.56
N LEU A 67 -8.27 1.16 -10.56
CA LEU A 67 -7.46 0.66 -11.67
C LEU A 67 -6.66 -0.57 -11.20
N ASN A 68 -6.42 -1.51 -12.12
CA ASN A 68 -5.64 -2.72 -11.81
C ASN A 68 -4.17 -2.62 -12.24
N GLY A 69 -3.79 -1.54 -12.93
CA GLY A 69 -2.41 -1.26 -13.37
C GLY A 69 -2.36 0.08 -14.09
N ALA A 70 -1.16 0.53 -14.45
CA ALA A 70 -0.89 1.79 -15.13
C ALA A 70 -1.50 3.02 -14.42
N ILE A 71 -1.51 3.00 -13.09
CA ILE A 71 -2.15 4.01 -12.23
C ILE A 71 -1.48 5.37 -12.43
N GLU A 72 -0.17 5.37 -12.66
CA GLU A 72 0.66 6.55 -12.92
C GLU A 72 0.25 7.33 -14.18
N LEU A 73 -0.46 6.70 -15.11
CA LEU A 73 -0.96 7.35 -16.32
C LEU A 73 -2.29 8.08 -16.11
N ALA A 74 -3.03 7.78 -15.06
CA ALA A 74 -4.36 8.32 -14.82
C ALA A 74 -4.43 9.86 -14.79
N PRO A 75 -3.47 10.60 -14.20
CA PRO A 75 -3.46 12.06 -14.26
C PRO A 75 -3.25 12.60 -15.67
N MET A 76 -2.36 11.98 -16.47
CA MET A 76 -2.09 12.39 -17.84
C MET A 76 -3.30 12.17 -18.75
N LEU A 77 -4.10 11.13 -18.48
CA LEU A 77 -5.35 10.83 -19.19
C LEU A 77 -6.53 11.69 -18.70
N GLY A 78 -6.32 12.60 -17.75
CA GLY A 78 -7.36 13.47 -17.21
C GLY A 78 -8.40 12.76 -16.34
N LEU A 79 -8.15 11.53 -15.94
CA LEU A 79 -9.08 10.74 -15.11
C LEU A 79 -9.15 11.27 -13.67
N CYS A 80 -8.04 11.75 -13.14
CA CYS A 80 -7.92 12.28 -11.79
C CYS A 80 -6.76 13.26 -11.70
N ARG A 81 -6.65 13.97 -10.57
CA ARG A 81 -5.53 14.87 -10.30
C ARG A 81 -4.48 14.25 -9.37
N ARG A 82 -4.84 13.17 -8.67
CA ARG A 82 -3.99 12.46 -7.71
C ARG A 82 -4.13 10.96 -7.85
N ILE A 83 -3.07 10.26 -7.48
CA ILE A 83 -3.07 8.80 -7.41
C ILE A 83 -2.67 8.35 -6.02
N VAL A 84 -3.06 7.12 -5.66
CA VAL A 84 -2.53 6.39 -4.52
C VAL A 84 -2.00 5.06 -5.03
N ASP A 85 -0.70 4.86 -4.87
CA ASP A 85 -0.03 3.65 -5.37
C ASP A 85 1.15 3.23 -4.48
N LEU A 86 1.60 1.99 -4.68
CA LEU A 86 2.78 1.44 -4.01
C LEU A 86 4.06 1.95 -4.68
N VAL A 87 4.97 2.44 -3.86
CA VAL A 87 6.25 2.99 -4.30
C VAL A 87 7.39 2.33 -3.53
N SER A 88 8.33 1.75 -4.26
CA SER A 88 9.59 1.25 -3.72
C SER A 88 10.67 2.34 -3.81
N THR A 89 11.14 2.65 -5.01
CA THR A 89 12.21 3.64 -5.25
C THR A 89 11.71 5.01 -5.71
N GLY A 90 10.46 5.11 -6.15
CA GLY A 90 9.89 6.33 -6.74
C GLY A 90 10.28 6.58 -8.21
N ALA A 91 11.08 5.71 -8.81
CA ALA A 91 11.55 5.90 -10.19
C ALA A 91 10.39 6.00 -11.19
N THR A 92 9.38 5.13 -11.07
CA THR A 92 8.19 5.13 -11.94
C THR A 92 7.39 6.42 -11.81
N LEU A 93 7.19 6.93 -10.60
CA LEU A 93 6.50 8.21 -10.40
C LEU A 93 7.27 9.35 -11.08
N LYS A 94 8.58 9.41 -10.84
CA LYS A 94 9.44 10.45 -11.39
C LYS A 94 9.46 10.44 -12.93
N SER A 95 9.54 9.25 -13.56
CA SER A 95 9.53 9.11 -15.03
C SER A 95 8.20 9.56 -15.65
N ASN A 96 7.10 9.52 -14.90
CA ASN A 96 5.78 10.01 -15.32
C ASN A 96 5.46 11.44 -14.83
N GLY A 97 6.47 12.19 -14.35
CA GLY A 97 6.31 13.56 -13.90
C GLY A 97 5.49 13.75 -12.61
N LEU A 98 5.34 12.67 -11.86
CA LEU A 98 4.65 12.67 -10.57
C LEU A 98 5.63 12.87 -9.42
N VAL A 99 5.16 13.49 -8.36
CA VAL A 99 5.86 13.66 -7.09
C VAL A 99 5.03 13.10 -5.94
N GLU A 100 5.69 12.50 -4.97
CA GLU A 100 5.06 12.07 -3.73
C GLU A 100 4.63 13.29 -2.91
N ILE A 101 3.41 13.24 -2.38
CA ILE A 101 2.85 14.28 -1.50
C ILE A 101 2.94 13.80 -0.06
N GLU A 102 2.42 12.61 0.21
CA GLU A 102 2.33 12.02 1.55
C GLU A 102 2.48 10.50 1.49
N THR A 103 3.05 9.93 2.55
CA THR A 103 3.06 8.48 2.77
C THR A 103 1.87 8.09 3.63
N ILE A 104 1.05 7.17 3.12
CA ILE A 104 -0.12 6.62 3.82
C ILE A 104 0.34 5.57 4.84
N THR A 105 1.15 4.61 4.40
CA THR A 105 1.66 3.52 5.25
C THR A 105 2.87 2.83 4.61
N GLU A 106 3.72 2.29 5.46
CA GLU A 106 4.76 1.33 5.05
C GLU A 106 4.15 -0.04 4.79
N VAL A 107 4.68 -0.76 3.83
CA VAL A 107 4.21 -2.07 3.40
C VAL A 107 5.39 -3.02 3.30
N SER A 108 5.20 -4.24 3.81
CA SER A 108 6.14 -5.35 3.68
C SER A 108 5.39 -6.65 3.38
N SER A 109 6.10 -7.63 2.85
CA SER A 109 5.54 -8.97 2.63
C SER A 109 5.31 -9.67 3.96
N ARG A 110 4.15 -10.32 4.12
CA ARG A 110 3.81 -11.06 5.33
C ARG A 110 3.53 -12.52 5.03
N LEU A 111 4.03 -13.39 5.90
CA LEU A 111 3.60 -14.79 5.91
C LEU A 111 2.15 -14.83 6.39
N VAL A 112 1.28 -15.45 5.62
CA VAL A 112 -0.13 -15.65 6.02
C VAL A 112 -0.46 -17.12 6.13
N VAL A 113 -1.31 -17.45 7.10
CA VAL A 113 -1.75 -18.82 7.40
C VAL A 113 -3.26 -18.84 7.54
N ASN A 114 -3.92 -19.83 6.98
CA ASN A 114 -5.34 -20.04 7.21
C ASN A 114 -5.59 -20.48 8.67
N ARG A 115 -6.51 -19.82 9.37
CA ARG A 115 -6.78 -20.06 10.80
C ARG A 115 -7.30 -21.47 11.09
N ALA A 116 -8.12 -22.03 10.19
CA ALA A 116 -8.62 -23.39 10.35
C ALA A 116 -7.48 -24.41 10.19
N SER A 117 -6.62 -24.21 9.20
CA SER A 117 -5.42 -25.03 9.02
C SER A 117 -4.47 -24.94 10.21
N LEU A 118 -4.31 -23.75 10.79
CA LEU A 118 -3.48 -23.56 11.99
C LEU A 118 -4.01 -24.37 13.18
N LYS A 119 -5.34 -24.49 13.34
CA LYS A 119 -5.96 -25.32 14.39
C LYS A 119 -5.79 -26.82 14.15
N THR A 120 -5.97 -27.26 12.90
CA THR A 120 -5.98 -28.69 12.55
C THR A 120 -4.58 -29.28 12.34
N ARG A 121 -3.58 -28.45 12.01
CA ARG A 121 -2.19 -28.84 11.71
C ARG A 121 -1.18 -27.98 12.49
N ALA A 122 -1.48 -27.68 13.76
CA ALA A 122 -0.75 -26.74 14.58
C ALA A 122 0.76 -27.01 14.62
N SER A 123 1.18 -28.21 14.94
CA SER A 123 2.59 -28.57 15.08
C SER A 123 3.39 -28.36 13.79
N LEU A 124 2.83 -28.79 12.65
CA LEU A 124 3.46 -28.62 11.35
C LEU A 124 3.59 -27.13 10.99
N LEU A 125 2.52 -26.36 11.12
CA LEU A 125 2.52 -24.95 10.73
C LEU A 125 3.36 -24.08 11.67
N THR A 126 3.38 -24.37 12.97
CA THR A 126 4.26 -23.69 13.92
C THR A 126 5.72 -23.93 13.57
N SER A 127 6.12 -25.17 13.27
CA SER A 127 7.48 -25.48 12.83
C SER A 127 7.88 -24.70 11.56
N TRP A 128 6.99 -24.56 10.59
CA TRP A 128 7.25 -23.73 9.40
C TRP A 128 7.40 -22.25 9.75
N ILE A 129 6.52 -21.69 10.59
CA ILE A 129 6.60 -20.29 11.02
C ILE A 129 7.94 -20.02 11.70
N GLU A 130 8.40 -20.90 12.60
CA GLU A 130 9.67 -20.78 13.30
C GLU A 130 10.87 -20.81 12.32
N ARG A 131 10.82 -21.71 11.32
CA ARG A 131 11.86 -21.77 10.27
C ARG A 131 11.92 -20.47 9.46
N PHE A 132 10.79 -19.93 9.04
CA PHE A 132 10.74 -18.62 8.36
C PHE A 132 11.25 -17.50 9.27
N GLN A 133 10.86 -17.49 10.54
CA GLN A 133 11.33 -16.49 11.51
C GLN A 133 12.85 -16.53 11.70
N THR A 134 13.43 -17.72 11.75
CA THR A 134 14.88 -17.91 11.83
C THR A 134 15.57 -17.39 10.55
N ALA A 135 15.01 -17.69 9.38
CA ALA A 135 15.57 -17.26 8.11
C ALA A 135 15.52 -15.72 7.97
N VAL A 136 14.44 -15.07 8.38
CA VAL A 136 14.33 -13.61 8.39
C VAL A 136 15.40 -12.99 9.28
N LYS A 137 15.56 -13.48 10.52
CA LYS A 137 16.57 -13.00 11.47
C LYS A 137 18.01 -13.16 10.95
N SER A 138 18.32 -14.27 10.28
CA SER A 138 19.64 -14.51 9.69
C SER A 138 19.88 -13.66 8.42
N GLY A 139 18.86 -13.39 7.63
CA GLY A 139 18.95 -12.52 6.45
C GLY A 139 19.15 -11.05 6.81
N THR A 140 18.56 -10.58 7.91
CA THR A 140 18.71 -9.19 8.39
C THR A 140 20.12 -8.89 8.92
N ASN A 141 20.88 -9.92 9.37
CA ASN A 141 22.25 -9.77 9.85
C ASN A 141 23.31 -9.82 8.73
N ALA A 142 22.91 -10.04 7.47
CA ALA A 142 23.81 -10.17 6.32
C ALA A 142 23.76 -8.97 5.35
N ALA A 143 23.04 -7.89 5.69
CA ALA A 143 22.91 -6.63 4.93
C ALA A 143 23.54 -5.42 5.73
#